data_a05847ff19e983a032ec6b9c6b9a36f0
#
_entry.id   a05847ff19e983a032ec6b9c6b9a36f0
#
_cell.length_a   1.000
_cell.length_b   1.000
_cell.length_c   1.000
_cell.angle_alpha   90.00
_cell.angle_beta   90.00
_cell.angle_gamma   90.00
#
_symmetry.space_group_name_H-M   'P 1'
#
loop_
_entity.id
_entity.type
_entity.pdbx_description
1 polymer ?
#
loop_
_entity_poly.entity_id
_entity_poly.type
_entity_poly.pdbx_seq_one_letter_code
_entity_poly.pdbx_strand_id
1 'polypeptide(L)'
;MRYITTGLLLLGLLAVSTNSFAEEGNKKMGNNVVQTAGRQQLGDFAPMFAKLNDDVLFGEVWNDDTLNLKTRSIITVVALMSSGITDSSLKYHLENAKKNGVSKEEIAAIITHATMYVGWPKGWAVFRLAKEVWNEEKPALTAKEKHQNSIFFPIGEPNTGFAKYFIGQSYLAPLTTKQVPMYNVTFEPRCRNNWHIHHAKNGGGQMLIGVGGRGYYQEWGKDPIEILPGTIINIPSGVKHWHGAAPDSWFSHIAVEVPGEETSNEWLEPVTDEAYNKLK
;
A
#
# COMPACT_ATOMS: atom_id res chain seq x y z
N MET A 1 -74.66 -34.88 28.44
CA MET A 1 -74.30 -36.11 27.71
C MET A 1 -72.81 -36.15 27.58
N ARG A 2 -72.23 -37.18 28.14
CA ARG A 2 -70.78 -37.47 28.13
C ARG A 2 -70.38 -38.00 26.76
N TYR A 3 -69.20 -37.56 26.23
CA TYR A 3 -68.37 -38.45 25.47
C TYR A 3 -66.89 -38.11 25.76
N ILE A 4 -66.25 -39.12 26.32
CA ILE A 4 -64.83 -39.28 26.55
C ILE A 4 -64.25 -39.81 25.24
N THR A 5 -63.19 -39.19 24.70
CA THR A 5 -62.37 -39.84 23.70
C THR A 5 -60.87 -39.69 24.10
N THR A 6 -60.32 -40.84 24.32
CA THR A 6 -58.95 -41.22 24.62
C THR A 6 -58.00 -40.78 23.48
N GLY A 7 -56.99 -39.97 23.80
CA GLY A 7 -55.92 -39.63 22.86
C GLY A 7 -54.65 -40.39 23.21
N LEU A 8 -54.17 -41.12 22.23
CA LEU A 8 -52.91 -41.89 22.22
C LEU A 8 -51.68 -41.02 22.44
N LEU A 9 -50.86 -41.34 23.44
CA LEU A 9 -49.54 -40.82 23.60
C LEU A 9 -48.60 -41.53 22.60
N LEU A 10 -48.11 -40.83 21.60
CA LEU A 10 -46.93 -41.26 20.79
C LEU A 10 -45.67 -40.78 21.47
N LEU A 11 -44.89 -41.65 22.08
CA LEU A 11 -43.53 -41.42 22.48
C LEU A 11 -42.63 -41.40 21.21
N GLY A 12 -42.22 -40.21 20.77
CA GLY A 12 -41.18 -40.07 19.80
C GLY A 12 -39.80 -40.20 20.48
N LEU A 13 -39.12 -41.30 20.24
CA LEU A 13 -37.68 -41.42 20.57
C LEU A 13 -36.88 -40.41 19.71
N LEU A 14 -36.39 -39.36 20.35
CA LEU A 14 -35.28 -38.53 19.77
C LEU A 14 -34.01 -39.33 19.92
N ALA A 15 -33.53 -39.88 18.82
CA ALA A 15 -32.16 -40.37 18.71
C ALA A 15 -31.21 -39.19 18.76
N VAL A 16 -30.55 -38.97 19.89
CA VAL A 16 -29.41 -38.05 20.02
C VAL A 16 -28.25 -38.72 19.32
N SER A 17 -27.92 -38.27 18.10
CA SER A 17 -26.68 -38.61 17.45
C SER A 17 -25.56 -37.87 18.19
N THR A 18 -24.79 -38.58 18.99
CA THR A 18 -23.52 -38.13 19.53
C THR A 18 -22.51 -38.05 18.36
N ASN A 19 -22.38 -36.87 17.75
CA ASN A 19 -21.22 -36.60 16.96
C ASN A 19 -20.03 -36.53 17.92
N SER A 20 -19.27 -37.63 17.97
CA SER A 20 -17.94 -37.64 18.51
C SER A 20 -17.06 -36.72 17.62
N PHE A 21 -16.89 -35.48 18.05
CA PHE A 21 -15.78 -34.69 17.54
C PHE A 21 -14.49 -35.40 17.96
N ALA A 22 -13.82 -36.01 16.98
CA ALA A 22 -12.46 -36.48 17.15
C ALA A 22 -11.64 -35.26 17.59
N GLU A 23 -11.16 -35.25 18.81
CA GLU A 23 -10.05 -34.39 19.23
C GLU A 23 -8.84 -34.79 18.36
N GLU A 24 -8.65 -34.10 17.24
CA GLU A 24 -7.34 -34.03 16.63
C GLU A 24 -6.42 -33.41 17.66
N GLY A 25 -5.54 -34.24 18.18
CA GLY A 25 -4.53 -33.88 19.17
C GLY A 25 -3.66 -32.76 18.61
N ASN A 26 -4.05 -31.53 18.87
CA ASN A 26 -3.24 -30.34 18.68
C ASN A 26 -2.08 -30.46 19.69
N LYS A 27 -0.95 -30.99 19.26
CA LYS A 27 0.29 -31.05 20.02
C LYS A 27 0.61 -29.60 20.36
N LYS A 28 0.26 -29.12 21.56
CA LYS A 28 0.66 -27.81 22.06
C LYS A 28 2.15 -27.68 21.88
N MET A 29 2.60 -26.85 20.93
CA MET A 29 3.99 -26.45 20.91
C MET A 29 4.21 -25.64 22.19
N GLY A 30 5.03 -26.15 23.07
CA GLY A 30 5.41 -25.47 24.32
C GLY A 30 6.02 -24.11 24.03
N ASN A 31 5.85 -23.17 24.93
CA ASN A 31 6.51 -21.88 24.86
C ASN A 31 8.04 -22.11 24.80
N ASN A 32 8.76 -21.35 23.97
CA ASN A 32 10.22 -21.42 23.89
C ASN A 32 10.78 -20.00 23.87
N VAL A 33 10.84 -19.39 25.03
CA VAL A 33 11.39 -18.05 25.24
C VAL A 33 12.80 -18.20 25.81
N VAL A 34 13.78 -17.62 25.13
CA VAL A 34 15.17 -17.50 25.59
C VAL A 34 15.50 -16.03 25.74
N GLN A 35 15.96 -15.62 26.89
CA GLN A 35 16.39 -14.25 27.18
C GLN A 35 17.81 -14.27 27.79
N THR A 36 18.64 -13.36 27.35
CA THR A 36 20.00 -13.17 27.79
C THR A 36 20.34 -11.72 28.15
N ALA A 37 19.35 -10.82 28.01
CA ALA A 37 19.55 -9.38 28.21
C ALA A 37 19.98 -9.05 29.65
N GLY A 38 19.50 -9.81 30.63
CA GLY A 38 19.92 -9.63 32.02
C GLY A 38 21.42 -9.81 32.16
N ARG A 39 21.98 -10.93 31.66
CA ARG A 39 23.41 -11.20 31.68
C ARG A 39 24.24 -10.24 30.86
N GLN A 40 23.74 -9.89 29.66
CA GLN A 40 24.45 -8.98 28.74
C GLN A 40 24.56 -7.57 29.31
N GLN A 41 23.52 -7.07 29.97
CA GLN A 41 23.47 -5.66 30.40
C GLN A 41 23.91 -5.48 31.86
N LEU A 42 23.64 -6.44 32.71
CA LEU A 42 23.80 -6.33 34.17
C LEU A 42 24.59 -7.47 34.80
N GLY A 43 25.11 -8.44 34.02
CA GLY A 43 25.75 -9.63 34.55
C GLY A 43 26.90 -9.34 35.51
N ASP A 44 27.73 -8.36 35.22
CA ASP A 44 28.87 -7.96 36.05
C ASP A 44 28.47 -7.08 37.25
N PHE A 45 27.39 -6.29 37.08
CA PHE A 45 26.92 -5.35 38.10
C PHE A 45 25.93 -5.98 39.08
N ALA A 46 24.99 -6.79 38.56
CA ALA A 46 23.91 -7.39 39.35
C ALA A 46 23.67 -8.86 38.94
N PRO A 47 24.60 -9.77 39.17
CA PRO A 47 24.56 -11.15 38.66
C PRO A 47 23.33 -11.94 39.13
N MET A 48 22.88 -11.73 40.37
CA MET A 48 21.66 -12.38 40.87
C MET A 48 20.42 -11.89 40.15
N PHE A 49 20.30 -10.58 39.90
CA PHE A 49 19.19 -10.01 39.13
C PHE A 49 19.20 -10.56 37.71
N ALA A 50 20.35 -10.57 37.05
CA ALA A 50 20.51 -11.11 35.71
C ALA A 50 20.08 -12.58 35.62
N LYS A 51 20.48 -13.40 36.60
CA LYS A 51 20.06 -14.81 36.70
C LYS A 51 18.53 -14.92 36.87
N LEU A 52 17.95 -14.17 37.79
CA LEU A 52 16.50 -14.21 38.04
C LEU A 52 15.71 -13.77 36.82
N ASN A 53 16.19 -12.75 36.08
CA ASN A 53 15.58 -12.31 34.86
C ASN A 53 15.65 -13.37 33.75
N ASP A 54 16.84 -13.86 33.44
CA ASP A 54 17.06 -14.71 32.28
C ASP A 54 16.57 -16.15 32.52
N ASP A 55 16.93 -16.76 33.68
CA ASP A 55 16.65 -18.18 33.94
C ASP A 55 15.26 -18.39 34.54
N VAL A 56 14.87 -17.57 35.53
CA VAL A 56 13.61 -17.80 36.24
C VAL A 56 12.45 -17.12 35.55
N LEU A 57 12.51 -15.80 35.34
CA LEU A 57 11.40 -15.10 34.71
C LEU A 57 11.15 -15.58 33.28
N PHE A 58 12.15 -15.52 32.43
CA PHE A 58 11.98 -15.91 31.04
C PHE A 58 12.18 -17.41 30.80
N GLY A 59 13.13 -18.06 31.50
CA GLY A 59 13.42 -19.48 31.32
C GLY A 59 12.36 -20.41 31.93
N GLU A 60 11.75 -20.05 33.03
CA GLU A 60 10.75 -20.88 33.71
C GLU A 60 9.34 -20.29 33.58
N VAL A 61 9.09 -19.05 34.09
CA VAL A 61 7.73 -18.49 34.17
C VAL A 61 7.13 -18.23 32.78
N TRP A 62 7.86 -17.64 31.85
CA TRP A 62 7.38 -17.42 30.49
C TRP A 62 7.27 -18.71 29.67
N ASN A 63 8.00 -19.75 30.02
CA ASN A 63 7.97 -21.04 29.34
C ASN A 63 6.97 -22.04 29.95
N ASP A 64 6.35 -21.70 31.08
CA ASP A 64 5.23 -22.47 31.60
C ASP A 64 4.08 -22.45 30.63
N ASP A 65 3.61 -23.62 30.16
CA ASP A 65 2.64 -23.76 29.07
C ASP A 65 1.16 -23.69 29.53
N THR A 66 0.91 -23.42 30.81
CA THR A 66 -0.42 -23.19 31.37
C THR A 66 -1.06 -21.96 30.71
N LEU A 67 -0.25 -20.93 30.39
CA LEU A 67 -0.66 -19.76 29.63
C LEU A 67 0.19 -19.63 28.36
N ASN A 68 -0.46 -19.40 27.23
CA ASN A 68 0.26 -19.12 25.98
C ASN A 68 0.95 -17.75 26.00
N LEU A 69 1.93 -17.54 25.10
CA LEU A 69 2.74 -16.32 25.03
C LEU A 69 1.90 -15.06 24.76
N LYS A 70 0.83 -15.19 23.98
CA LYS A 70 -0.11 -14.07 23.70
C LYS A 70 -0.76 -13.58 24.98
N THR A 71 -1.30 -14.50 25.78
CA THR A 71 -1.96 -14.17 27.05
C THR A 71 -0.95 -13.58 28.05
N ARG A 72 0.25 -14.14 28.17
CA ARG A 72 1.31 -13.60 29.02
C ARG A 72 1.67 -12.18 28.62
N SER A 73 1.81 -11.91 27.33
CA SER A 73 2.11 -10.57 26.81
C SER A 73 1.03 -9.57 27.17
N ILE A 74 -0.25 -9.95 27.02
CA ILE A 74 -1.40 -9.10 27.39
C ILE A 74 -1.36 -8.77 28.89
N ILE A 75 -1.18 -9.77 29.74
CA ILE A 75 -1.08 -9.60 31.19
C ILE A 75 0.05 -8.63 31.53
N THR A 76 1.23 -8.82 30.93
CA THR A 76 2.40 -7.97 31.17
C THR A 76 2.15 -6.52 30.75
N VAL A 77 1.58 -6.28 29.57
CA VAL A 77 1.24 -4.94 29.10
C VAL A 77 0.24 -4.25 30.06
N VAL A 78 -0.81 -4.96 30.49
CA VAL A 78 -1.81 -4.42 31.41
C VAL A 78 -1.19 -4.15 32.80
N ALA A 79 -0.33 -5.04 33.29
CA ALA A 79 0.38 -4.85 34.57
C ALA A 79 1.27 -3.60 34.56
N LEU A 80 2.07 -3.42 33.51
CA LEU A 80 2.95 -2.25 33.35
C LEU A 80 2.15 -0.96 33.24
N MET A 81 1.10 -0.96 32.40
CA MET A 81 0.18 0.17 32.28
C MET A 81 -0.44 0.53 33.62
N SER A 82 -0.90 -0.45 34.40
CA SER A 82 -1.51 -0.26 35.72
C SER A 82 -0.52 0.34 36.71
N SER A 83 0.74 -0.10 36.66
CA SER A 83 1.84 0.41 37.50
C SER A 83 2.32 1.81 37.07
N GLY A 84 1.83 2.36 35.95
CA GLY A 84 2.22 3.68 35.45
C GLY A 84 3.53 3.67 34.66
N ILE A 85 4.04 2.52 34.27
CA ILE A 85 5.21 2.38 33.39
C ILE A 85 4.72 2.61 31.96
N THR A 86 5.11 3.74 31.35
CA THR A 86 4.65 4.19 30.03
C THR A 86 5.81 4.69 29.17
N ASP A 87 6.99 4.13 29.38
CA ASP A 87 8.24 4.44 28.69
C ASP A 87 8.68 3.31 27.70
N SER A 88 9.94 3.28 27.37
CA SER A 88 10.54 2.28 26.48
C SER A 88 10.38 0.85 26.98
N SER A 89 10.27 0.61 28.30
CA SER A 89 10.04 -0.71 28.85
C SER A 89 8.68 -1.26 28.41
N LEU A 90 7.63 -0.42 28.50
CA LEU A 90 6.31 -0.81 28.01
C LEU A 90 6.32 -1.00 26.48
N LYS A 91 7.03 -0.14 25.72
CA LYS A 91 7.15 -0.30 24.26
C LYS A 91 7.71 -1.66 23.88
N TYR A 92 8.79 -2.10 24.54
CA TYR A 92 9.35 -3.44 24.35
C TYR A 92 8.30 -4.56 24.55
N HIS A 93 7.47 -4.46 25.60
CA HIS A 93 6.43 -5.45 25.86
C HIS A 93 5.25 -5.37 24.88
N LEU A 94 4.95 -4.19 24.31
CA LEU A 94 4.00 -4.04 23.20
C LEU A 94 4.53 -4.71 21.92
N GLU A 95 5.82 -4.55 21.62
CA GLU A 95 6.47 -5.21 20.47
C GLU A 95 6.43 -6.76 20.64
N ASN A 96 6.70 -7.25 21.85
CA ASN A 96 6.56 -8.67 22.16
C ASN A 96 5.10 -9.15 22.05
N ALA A 97 4.12 -8.35 22.47
CA ALA A 97 2.71 -8.68 22.33
C ALA A 97 2.33 -8.82 20.85
N LYS A 98 2.76 -7.89 19.99
CA LYS A 98 2.59 -7.99 18.53
C LYS A 98 3.23 -9.26 17.96
N LYS A 99 4.50 -9.54 18.32
CA LYS A 99 5.21 -10.75 17.91
C LYS A 99 4.51 -12.03 18.34
N ASN A 100 3.88 -12.03 19.51
CA ASN A 100 3.14 -13.16 20.07
C ASN A 100 1.68 -13.23 19.59
N GLY A 101 1.31 -12.47 18.55
CA GLY A 101 0.05 -12.59 17.84
C GLY A 101 -1.10 -11.76 18.41
N VAL A 102 -0.80 -10.70 19.18
CA VAL A 102 -1.83 -9.70 19.55
C VAL A 102 -2.06 -8.78 18.36
N SER A 103 -3.30 -8.72 17.84
CA SER A 103 -3.65 -7.86 16.72
C SER A 103 -3.79 -6.39 17.13
N LYS A 104 -3.86 -5.51 16.15
CA LYS A 104 -4.10 -4.07 16.35
C LYS A 104 -5.45 -3.81 17.03
N GLU A 105 -6.47 -4.54 16.61
CA GLU A 105 -7.83 -4.44 17.14
C GLU A 105 -7.87 -4.94 18.58
N GLU A 106 -7.19 -6.06 18.86
CA GLU A 106 -7.12 -6.63 20.21
C GLU A 106 -6.40 -5.68 21.18
N ILE A 107 -5.22 -5.17 20.80
CA ILE A 107 -4.48 -4.26 21.69
C ILE A 107 -5.26 -2.97 21.94
N ALA A 108 -5.96 -2.44 20.93
CA ALA A 108 -6.82 -1.29 21.11
C ALA A 108 -7.96 -1.56 22.10
N ALA A 109 -8.61 -2.71 21.99
CA ALA A 109 -9.68 -3.12 22.92
C ALA A 109 -9.13 -3.33 24.34
N ILE A 110 -7.97 -3.98 24.49
CA ILE A 110 -7.31 -4.25 25.78
C ILE A 110 -6.98 -2.92 26.47
N ILE A 111 -6.31 -1.98 25.79
CA ILE A 111 -5.95 -0.67 26.35
C ILE A 111 -7.20 0.11 26.71
N THR A 112 -8.22 0.11 25.84
CA THR A 112 -9.50 0.79 26.11
C THR A 112 -10.14 0.26 27.39
N HIS A 113 -10.25 -1.07 27.50
CA HIS A 113 -10.82 -1.73 28.68
C HIS A 113 -10.02 -1.38 29.94
N ALA A 114 -8.70 -1.56 29.90
CA ALA A 114 -7.83 -1.28 31.06
C ALA A 114 -7.92 0.21 31.50
N THR A 115 -8.07 1.15 30.55
CA THR A 115 -8.18 2.58 30.81
C THR A 115 -9.33 2.92 31.78
N MET A 116 -10.45 2.18 31.72
CA MET A 116 -11.59 2.36 32.62
C MET A 116 -11.25 2.08 34.09
N TYR A 117 -10.24 1.26 34.35
CA TYR A 117 -9.81 0.88 35.70
C TYR A 117 -8.59 1.64 36.21
N VAL A 118 -7.70 2.07 35.27
CA VAL A 118 -6.41 2.67 35.66
C VAL A 118 -6.28 4.16 35.31
N GLY A 119 -7.27 4.72 34.61
CA GLY A 119 -7.42 6.14 34.32
C GLY A 119 -6.93 6.55 32.92
N TRP A 120 -7.56 7.57 32.38
CA TRP A 120 -7.37 8.08 31.01
C TRP A 120 -5.95 8.56 30.68
N PRO A 121 -5.20 9.23 31.57
CA PRO A 121 -3.83 9.66 31.26
C PRO A 121 -2.91 8.48 30.90
N LYS A 122 -3.03 7.34 31.61
CA LYS A 122 -2.28 6.13 31.31
C LYS A 122 -2.71 5.54 29.97
N GLY A 123 -4.02 5.49 29.68
CA GLY A 123 -4.55 5.03 28.40
C GLY A 123 -3.96 5.81 27.21
N TRP A 124 -3.96 7.13 27.28
CA TRP A 124 -3.37 7.98 26.26
C TRP A 124 -1.87 7.74 26.05
N ALA A 125 -1.12 7.57 27.14
CA ALA A 125 0.31 7.29 27.07
C ALA A 125 0.59 5.96 26.38
N VAL A 126 -0.16 4.91 26.74
CA VAL A 126 0.02 3.57 26.16
C VAL A 126 -0.44 3.53 24.70
N PHE A 127 -1.54 4.24 24.34
CA PHE A 127 -1.97 4.33 22.93
C PHE A 127 -0.93 5.01 22.05
N ARG A 128 -0.19 6.00 22.52
CA ARG A 128 0.91 6.59 21.74
C ARG A 128 1.96 5.55 21.40
N LEU A 129 2.41 4.75 22.37
CA LEU A 129 3.36 3.66 22.14
C LEU A 129 2.79 2.54 21.27
N ALA A 130 1.54 2.13 21.51
CA ALA A 130 0.88 1.11 20.70
C ALA A 130 0.75 1.54 19.24
N LYS A 131 0.42 2.81 18.96
CA LYS A 131 0.40 3.33 17.60
C LYS A 131 1.75 3.24 16.90
N GLU A 132 2.84 3.44 17.60
CA GLU A 132 4.18 3.26 17.01
C GLU A 132 4.44 1.79 16.67
N VAL A 133 4.07 0.87 17.55
CA VAL A 133 4.31 -0.58 17.40
C VAL A 133 3.42 -1.19 16.32
N TRP A 134 2.12 -0.86 16.28
CA TRP A 134 1.16 -1.33 15.27
C TRP A 134 0.99 -0.34 14.12
N ASN A 135 1.94 0.60 13.97
CA ASN A 135 2.00 1.38 12.75
C ASN A 135 2.33 0.40 11.60
N GLU A 136 1.34 0.09 10.82
CA GLU A 136 1.59 -0.49 9.52
C GLU A 136 2.31 0.61 8.73
N GLU A 137 3.58 0.41 8.42
CA GLU A 137 4.20 1.18 7.36
C GLU A 137 3.28 1.01 6.15
N LYS A 138 2.54 2.06 5.82
CA LYS A 138 1.83 2.06 4.53
C LYS A 138 2.91 1.74 3.52
N PRO A 139 2.75 0.70 2.70
CA PRO A 139 3.75 0.36 1.70
C PRO A 139 4.11 1.66 0.97
N ALA A 140 5.41 1.90 0.82
CA ALA A 140 5.89 3.12 0.17
C ALA A 140 5.18 3.23 -1.18
N LEU A 141 4.59 4.39 -1.46
CA LEU A 141 3.89 4.62 -2.72
C LEU A 141 4.79 4.20 -3.88
N THR A 142 4.25 3.44 -4.79
CA THR A 142 4.91 3.10 -6.06
C THR A 142 5.21 4.38 -6.84
N ALA A 143 6.12 4.31 -7.79
CA ALA A 143 6.44 5.46 -8.65
C ALA A 143 5.20 5.97 -9.40
N LYS A 144 4.32 5.07 -9.86
CA LYS A 144 3.05 5.40 -10.50
C LYS A 144 2.12 6.15 -9.54
N GLU A 145 1.96 5.68 -8.30
CA GLU A 145 1.11 6.34 -7.29
C GLU A 145 1.66 7.71 -6.89
N LYS A 146 2.98 7.85 -6.77
CA LYS A 146 3.62 9.15 -6.52
C LYS A 146 3.34 10.12 -7.65
N HIS A 147 3.46 9.67 -8.90
CA HIS A 147 3.16 10.50 -10.08
C HIS A 147 1.67 10.86 -10.13
N GLN A 148 0.75 9.90 -9.90
CA GLN A 148 -0.70 10.17 -9.84
C GLN A 148 -1.03 11.22 -8.77
N ASN A 149 -0.38 11.17 -7.62
CA ASN A 149 -0.60 12.14 -6.53
C ASN A 149 -0.02 13.54 -6.84
N SER A 150 0.86 13.65 -7.85
CA SER A 150 1.46 14.93 -8.27
C SER A 150 0.71 15.62 -9.42
N ILE A 151 -0.28 14.95 -10.03
CA ILE A 151 -1.05 15.48 -11.15
C ILE A 151 -2.54 15.53 -10.83
N PHE A 152 -3.25 16.44 -11.49
CA PHE A 152 -4.71 16.60 -11.29
C PHE A 152 -5.53 15.56 -12.07
N PHE A 153 -5.13 15.27 -13.30
CA PHE A 153 -5.85 14.35 -14.18
C PHE A 153 -5.45 12.89 -13.93
N PRO A 154 -6.35 11.91 -14.13
CA PRO A 154 -6.03 10.50 -13.95
C PRO A 154 -4.95 10.05 -14.95
N ILE A 155 -4.04 9.17 -14.49
CA ILE A 155 -3.07 8.50 -15.37
C ILE A 155 -3.80 7.66 -16.44
N GLY A 156 -4.91 7.03 -16.07
CA GLY A 156 -5.69 6.18 -16.96
C GLY A 156 -5.18 4.74 -17.05
N GLU A 157 -5.69 4.03 -18.06
CA GLU A 157 -5.38 2.64 -18.30
C GLU A 157 -4.13 2.47 -19.18
N PRO A 158 -3.48 1.30 -19.15
CA PRO A 158 -2.39 0.98 -20.07
C PRO A 158 -2.80 1.23 -21.53
N ASN A 159 -1.99 1.98 -22.26
CA ASN A 159 -2.26 2.39 -23.64
C ASN A 159 -2.03 1.24 -24.64
N THR A 160 -2.81 0.16 -24.50
CA THR A 160 -2.63 -1.06 -25.29
C THR A 160 -2.97 -0.87 -26.77
N GLY A 161 -3.94 -0.02 -27.09
CA GLY A 161 -4.38 0.24 -28.48
C GLY A 161 -3.29 0.86 -29.36
N PHE A 162 -2.40 1.64 -28.77
CA PHE A 162 -1.30 2.32 -29.47
C PHE A 162 0.09 1.78 -29.08
N ALA A 163 0.16 0.72 -28.27
CA ALA A 163 1.42 0.20 -27.73
C ALA A 163 2.51 -0.03 -28.76
N LYS A 164 2.16 -0.46 -29.98
CA LYS A 164 3.09 -0.69 -31.10
C LYS A 164 3.80 0.58 -31.59
N TYR A 165 3.31 1.75 -31.24
CA TYR A 165 3.87 3.05 -31.59
C TYR A 165 4.63 3.73 -30.47
N PHE A 166 4.86 2.99 -29.36
CA PHE A 166 5.56 3.50 -28.20
C PHE A 166 6.72 2.58 -27.81
N ILE A 167 7.81 3.16 -27.37
CA ILE A 167 8.90 2.45 -26.70
C ILE A 167 8.70 2.68 -25.21
N GLY A 168 8.55 1.59 -24.42
CA GLY A 168 8.24 1.67 -23.00
C GLY A 168 6.73 1.71 -22.71
N GLN A 169 6.38 1.86 -21.43
CA GLN A 169 5.00 1.82 -20.97
C GLN A 169 4.38 3.22 -20.95
N SER A 170 3.21 3.34 -21.59
CA SER A 170 2.37 4.53 -21.54
C SER A 170 0.96 4.20 -21.08
N TYR A 171 0.25 5.23 -20.64
CA TYR A 171 -1.13 5.17 -20.18
C TYR A 171 -1.95 6.25 -20.86
N LEU A 172 -3.24 6.02 -20.99
CA LEU A 172 -4.17 6.94 -21.66
C LEU A 172 -5.44 7.09 -20.84
N ALA A 173 -5.80 8.34 -20.53
CA ALA A 173 -7.07 8.69 -19.95
C ALA A 173 -7.82 9.66 -20.88
N PRO A 174 -8.96 9.29 -21.48
CA PRO A 174 -9.79 10.21 -22.20
C PRO A 174 -10.41 11.22 -21.23
N LEU A 175 -10.22 12.50 -21.47
CA LEU A 175 -10.81 13.58 -20.68
C LEU A 175 -12.13 14.07 -21.30
N THR A 176 -12.15 14.18 -22.60
CA THR A 176 -13.34 14.41 -23.42
C THR A 176 -13.13 13.87 -24.83
N THR A 177 -14.18 13.33 -25.42
CA THR A 177 -14.21 12.87 -26.83
C THR A 177 -15.21 13.67 -27.66
N LYS A 178 -15.80 14.74 -27.07
CA LYS A 178 -16.78 15.59 -27.71
C LYS A 178 -16.16 16.93 -28.09
N GLN A 179 -16.61 17.54 -29.18
CA GLN A 179 -16.16 18.83 -29.72
C GLN A 179 -14.63 18.84 -29.97
N VAL A 180 -13.81 18.99 -28.93
CA VAL A 180 -12.36 18.95 -29.02
C VAL A 180 -11.88 17.77 -28.20
N PRO A 181 -11.48 16.66 -28.82
CA PRO A 181 -10.98 15.50 -28.08
C PRO A 181 -9.71 15.85 -27.30
N MET A 182 -9.68 15.43 -26.02
CA MET A 182 -8.53 15.63 -25.13
C MET A 182 -8.24 14.36 -24.36
N TYR A 183 -6.96 14.06 -24.22
CA TYR A 183 -6.50 12.88 -23.52
C TYR A 183 -5.35 13.25 -22.59
N ASN A 184 -5.36 12.75 -21.36
CA ASN A 184 -4.14 12.75 -20.56
C ASN A 184 -3.30 11.53 -20.99
N VAL A 185 -2.14 11.80 -21.56
CA VAL A 185 -1.16 10.76 -21.95
C VAL A 185 -0.04 10.77 -20.94
N THR A 186 0.17 9.63 -20.28
CA THR A 186 1.19 9.48 -19.26
C THR A 186 2.25 8.46 -19.71
N PHE A 187 3.50 8.79 -19.50
CA PHE A 187 4.68 8.02 -19.89
C PHE A 187 5.49 7.65 -18.65
N GLU A 188 5.88 6.39 -18.54
CA GLU A 188 6.92 6.01 -17.58
C GLU A 188 8.29 6.59 -17.99
N PRO A 189 9.26 6.69 -17.07
CA PRO A 189 10.62 7.10 -17.42
C PRO A 189 11.13 6.34 -18.65
N ARG A 190 11.75 7.06 -19.59
CA ARG A 190 12.25 6.58 -20.88
C ARG A 190 11.19 6.22 -21.93
N CYS A 191 9.90 6.24 -21.60
CA CYS A 191 8.85 5.97 -22.57
C CYS A 191 8.68 7.15 -23.54
N ARG A 192 8.59 6.86 -24.83
CA ARG A 192 8.39 7.82 -25.91
C ARG A 192 7.57 7.21 -27.05
N ASN A 193 6.84 8.04 -27.76
CA ASN A 193 6.19 7.57 -28.97
C ASN A 193 7.13 7.64 -30.18
N ASN A 194 6.72 6.99 -31.26
CA ASN A 194 7.41 7.05 -32.55
C ASN A 194 7.28 8.45 -33.15
N TRP A 195 8.12 8.76 -34.12
CA TRP A 195 7.89 9.86 -35.02
C TRP A 195 6.51 9.72 -35.66
N HIS A 196 5.76 10.81 -35.73
CA HIS A 196 4.42 10.82 -36.32
C HIS A 196 4.04 12.19 -36.85
N ILE A 197 2.97 12.22 -37.63
CA ILE A 197 2.45 13.44 -38.26
C ILE A 197 0.93 13.44 -38.07
N HIS A 198 0.39 14.59 -37.66
CA HIS A 198 -1.03 14.86 -37.71
C HIS A 198 -1.33 15.60 -39.02
N HIS A 199 -2.01 14.94 -39.94
CA HIS A 199 -2.43 15.53 -41.22
C HIS A 199 -3.79 16.18 -41.12
N ALA A 200 -4.00 17.26 -41.85
CA ALA A 200 -5.30 17.86 -42.10
C ALA A 200 -5.24 18.66 -43.37
N LYS A 201 -6.39 18.81 -44.07
CA LYS A 201 -6.51 19.66 -45.23
C LYS A 201 -6.58 21.15 -44.83
N ASN A 202 -7.33 21.47 -43.79
CA ASN A 202 -7.41 22.77 -43.15
C ASN A 202 -7.46 22.60 -41.63
N GLY A 203 -6.85 23.51 -40.88
CA GLY A 203 -6.73 23.39 -39.42
C GLY A 203 -5.93 22.16 -39.00
N GLY A 204 -6.41 21.48 -37.97
CA GLY A 204 -5.78 20.24 -37.46
C GLY A 204 -4.45 20.45 -36.73
N GLY A 205 -3.73 19.39 -36.55
CA GLY A 205 -2.51 19.33 -35.71
C GLY A 205 -2.82 18.92 -34.27
N GLN A 206 -1.89 19.17 -33.38
CA GLN A 206 -2.01 18.79 -31.99
C GLN A 206 -1.48 19.89 -31.07
N MET A 207 -2.04 20.00 -29.88
CA MET A 207 -1.49 20.82 -28.81
C MET A 207 -1.14 19.93 -27.61
N LEU A 208 0.03 20.12 -27.03
CA LEU A 208 0.45 19.44 -25.79
C LEU A 208 0.48 20.47 -24.66
N ILE A 209 -0.08 20.09 -23.51
CA ILE A 209 -0.05 20.88 -22.28
C ILE A 209 0.60 20.00 -21.20
N GLY A 210 1.80 20.32 -20.76
CA GLY A 210 2.47 19.62 -19.66
C GLY A 210 1.68 19.76 -18.35
N VAL A 211 1.39 18.64 -17.69
CA VAL A 211 0.62 18.63 -16.44
C VAL A 211 1.33 17.91 -15.29
N GLY A 212 2.41 17.20 -15.54
CA GLY A 212 3.17 16.54 -14.48
C GLY A 212 4.47 15.90 -14.93
N GLY A 213 5.46 15.93 -14.05
CA GLY A 213 6.77 15.39 -14.33
C GLY A 213 7.55 16.19 -15.37
N ARG A 214 8.45 15.50 -16.09
CA ARG A 214 9.35 16.10 -17.07
C ARG A 214 9.40 15.25 -18.35
N GLY A 215 9.21 15.87 -19.50
CA GLY A 215 9.24 15.22 -20.80
C GLY A 215 9.87 16.09 -21.88
N TYR A 216 9.84 15.58 -23.09
CA TYR A 216 10.39 16.24 -24.27
C TYR A 216 9.44 16.17 -25.44
N TYR A 217 9.47 17.20 -26.28
CA TYR A 217 8.95 17.27 -27.63
C TYR A 217 10.08 17.58 -28.58
N GLN A 218 10.08 16.98 -29.74
CA GLN A 218 11.04 17.31 -30.79
C GLN A 218 10.37 17.28 -32.17
N GLU A 219 10.54 18.35 -32.92
CA GLU A 219 10.24 18.41 -34.34
C GLU A 219 11.43 17.88 -35.16
N TRP A 220 11.15 17.19 -36.25
CA TRP A 220 12.19 16.63 -37.11
C TRP A 220 13.19 17.69 -37.57
N GLY A 221 14.47 17.43 -37.36
CA GLY A 221 15.56 18.33 -37.72
C GLY A 221 15.78 19.51 -36.78
N LYS A 222 15.03 19.59 -35.65
CA LYS A 222 15.23 20.64 -34.63
C LYS A 222 15.71 20.03 -33.31
N ASP A 223 16.21 20.89 -32.42
CA ASP A 223 16.56 20.49 -31.07
C ASP A 223 15.32 20.13 -30.24
N PRO A 224 15.44 19.19 -29.29
CA PRO A 224 14.34 18.84 -28.40
C PRO A 224 14.00 20.00 -27.45
N ILE A 225 12.70 20.18 -27.17
CA ILE A 225 12.17 21.14 -26.21
C ILE A 225 11.72 20.38 -24.97
N GLU A 226 12.20 20.79 -23.80
CA GLU A 226 11.75 20.24 -22.52
C GLU A 226 10.31 20.70 -22.22
N ILE A 227 9.48 19.76 -21.75
CA ILE A 227 8.11 20.02 -21.32
C ILE A 227 8.01 19.81 -19.81
N LEU A 228 7.70 20.89 -19.11
CA LEU A 228 7.38 20.91 -17.68
C LEU A 228 5.89 21.21 -17.47
N PRO A 229 5.33 21.04 -16.27
CA PRO A 229 3.97 21.48 -15.99
C PRO A 229 3.77 22.97 -16.32
N GLY A 230 2.72 23.24 -17.14
CA GLY A 230 2.42 24.58 -17.65
C GLY A 230 3.06 24.91 -19.01
N THR A 231 3.99 24.09 -19.54
CA THR A 231 4.50 24.25 -20.90
C THR A 231 3.43 23.90 -21.91
N ILE A 232 3.25 24.74 -22.94
CA ILE A 232 2.32 24.53 -24.05
C ILE A 232 3.11 24.44 -25.35
N ILE A 233 2.92 23.35 -26.08
CA ILE A 233 3.49 23.12 -27.42
C ILE A 233 2.35 23.12 -28.43
N ASN A 234 2.43 24.02 -29.41
CA ASN A 234 1.51 24.01 -30.56
C ASN A 234 2.20 23.30 -31.74
N ILE A 235 1.56 22.29 -32.24
CA ILE A 235 2.07 21.42 -33.33
C ILE A 235 1.12 21.59 -34.54
N PRO A 236 1.53 22.36 -35.54
CA PRO A 236 0.71 22.48 -36.75
C PRO A 236 0.54 21.15 -37.49
N SER A 237 -0.54 21.06 -38.28
CA SER A 237 -0.69 19.93 -39.21
C SER A 237 0.51 19.80 -40.14
N GLY A 238 0.90 18.54 -40.45
CA GLY A 238 2.02 18.20 -41.34
C GLY A 238 3.41 18.21 -40.68
N VAL A 239 3.51 18.59 -39.39
CA VAL A 239 4.79 18.59 -38.68
C VAL A 239 5.13 17.17 -38.21
N LYS A 240 6.28 16.64 -38.67
CA LYS A 240 6.83 15.39 -38.16
C LYS A 240 7.49 15.61 -36.81
N HIS A 241 7.02 14.93 -35.78
CA HIS A 241 7.47 15.12 -34.40
C HIS A 241 7.34 13.85 -33.55
N TRP A 242 7.93 13.90 -32.36
CA TRP A 242 7.71 12.91 -31.30
C TRP A 242 7.65 13.64 -29.95
N HIS A 243 7.11 12.95 -28.93
CA HIS A 243 7.15 13.38 -27.53
C HIS A 243 7.20 12.17 -26.60
N GLY A 244 7.64 12.40 -25.36
CA GLY A 244 7.78 11.34 -24.36
C GLY A 244 8.39 11.84 -23.07
N ALA A 245 8.53 10.92 -22.10
CA ALA A 245 9.12 11.19 -20.80
C ALA A 245 10.62 11.47 -20.90
N ALA A 246 11.18 12.16 -19.91
CA ALA A 246 12.62 12.24 -19.69
C ALA A 246 13.16 10.87 -19.20
N PRO A 247 14.49 10.64 -19.28
CA PRO A 247 15.06 9.35 -18.88
C PRO A 247 14.85 8.96 -17.43
N ASP A 248 14.65 9.93 -16.54
CA ASP A 248 14.60 9.79 -15.09
C ASP A 248 13.28 10.26 -14.46
N SER A 249 12.29 10.65 -15.28
CA SER A 249 11.03 11.21 -14.79
C SER A 249 9.82 10.58 -15.46
N TRP A 250 8.78 10.33 -14.69
CA TRP A 250 7.44 10.20 -15.21
C TRP A 250 7.05 11.52 -15.88
N PHE A 251 6.18 11.43 -16.89
CA PHE A 251 5.70 12.60 -17.61
C PHE A 251 4.24 12.43 -17.97
N SER A 252 3.45 13.48 -17.78
CA SER A 252 2.06 13.55 -18.26
C SER A 252 1.81 14.86 -18.97
N HIS A 253 1.09 14.78 -20.08
CA HIS A 253 0.58 15.95 -20.81
C HIS A 253 -0.84 15.72 -21.28
N ILE A 254 -1.59 16.79 -21.43
CA ILE A 254 -2.85 16.76 -22.19
C ILE A 254 -2.51 16.84 -23.67
N ALA A 255 -2.93 15.84 -24.43
CA ALA A 255 -2.97 15.88 -25.88
C ALA A 255 -4.33 16.43 -26.31
N VAL A 256 -4.33 17.56 -26.99
CA VAL A 256 -5.53 18.18 -27.55
C VAL A 256 -5.51 17.96 -29.07
N GLU A 257 -6.51 17.29 -29.59
CA GLU A 257 -6.68 17.14 -31.04
C GLU A 257 -7.30 18.41 -31.59
N VAL A 258 -6.54 19.20 -32.35
CA VAL A 258 -7.03 20.44 -32.92
C VAL A 258 -7.99 20.11 -34.02
N PRO A 259 -9.22 20.67 -34.01
CA PRO A 259 -10.21 20.43 -35.07
C PRO A 259 -9.69 20.79 -36.44
N GLY A 260 -9.96 19.94 -37.42
CA GLY A 260 -9.54 20.12 -38.80
C GLY A 260 -10.39 19.34 -39.78
N GLU A 261 -10.22 19.61 -41.08
CA GLU A 261 -10.88 18.90 -42.17
C GLU A 261 -9.99 17.75 -42.66
N GLU A 262 -10.58 16.58 -42.88
CA GLU A 262 -9.88 15.37 -43.39
C GLU A 262 -8.65 15.02 -42.55
N THR A 263 -8.82 14.99 -41.22
CA THR A 263 -7.72 14.70 -40.27
C THR A 263 -7.33 13.23 -40.26
N SER A 264 -6.03 12.95 -40.18
CA SER A 264 -5.50 11.59 -40.00
C SER A 264 -4.14 11.62 -39.31
N ASN A 265 -3.77 10.51 -38.68
CA ASN A 265 -2.49 10.35 -38.02
C ASN A 265 -1.62 9.34 -38.77
N GLU A 266 -0.40 9.72 -39.08
CA GLU A 266 0.60 8.87 -39.71
C GLU A 266 1.69 8.54 -38.69
N TRP A 267 1.85 7.24 -38.40
CA TRP A 267 2.90 6.74 -37.51
C TRP A 267 4.10 6.27 -38.34
N LEU A 268 5.27 6.75 -37.95
CA LEU A 268 6.52 6.54 -38.66
C LEU A 268 7.50 5.70 -37.84
N GLU A 269 8.80 5.83 -38.10
CA GLU A 269 9.88 5.10 -37.45
C GLU A 269 9.98 5.41 -35.95
N PRO A 270 10.46 4.48 -35.13
CA PRO A 270 10.80 4.72 -33.74
C PRO A 270 11.89 5.77 -33.57
N VAL A 271 11.81 6.53 -32.47
CA VAL A 271 12.93 7.36 -31.99
C VAL A 271 14.02 6.46 -31.47
N THR A 272 15.21 6.50 -32.09
CA THR A 272 16.32 5.62 -31.72
C THR A 272 16.85 5.90 -30.32
N ASP A 273 17.37 4.87 -29.66
CA ASP A 273 18.02 5.05 -28.35
C ASP A 273 19.21 6.00 -28.41
N GLU A 274 19.94 6.01 -29.54
CA GLU A 274 21.07 6.93 -29.76
C GLU A 274 20.60 8.40 -29.76
N ALA A 275 19.51 8.71 -30.43
CA ALA A 275 18.94 10.05 -30.46
C ALA A 275 18.38 10.43 -29.08
N TYR A 276 17.62 9.52 -28.47
CA TYR A 276 16.98 9.75 -27.17
C TYR A 276 17.98 9.93 -26.02
N ASN A 277 19.07 9.15 -25.98
CA ASN A 277 20.10 9.26 -24.92
C ASN A 277 20.93 10.54 -24.96
N LYS A 278 20.76 11.39 -25.99
CA LYS A 278 21.35 12.73 -26.04
C LYS A 278 20.54 13.76 -25.23
N LEU A 279 19.33 13.41 -24.77
CA LEU A 279 18.53 14.25 -23.87
C LEU A 279 19.22 14.38 -22.50
N LYS A 280 19.06 15.53 -21.87
CA LYS A 280 19.67 15.84 -20.58
C LYS A 280 18.73 15.57 -19.41
#